data_946f6fdbff5a5fbca874cd1ff83c858c
#
_entry.id   946f6fdbff5a5fbca874cd1ff83c858c
#
_cell.length_a   1.000
_cell.length_b   1.000
_cell.length_c   1.000
_cell.angle_alpha   90.00
_cell.angle_beta   90.00
_cell.angle_gamma   90.00
#
_symmetry.space_group_name_H-M   'P 1'
#
loop_
_entity.id
_entity.type
_entity.pdbx_description
1 polymer ?
#
loop_
_entity_poly.entity_id
_entity_poly.type
_entity_poly.pdbx_seq_one_letter_code
_entity_poly.pdbx_strand_id
1 'polypeptide(L)'
;MIIDLYLKGELVIVIGGGDEGMLKIRSLLTQDCKILLFSEESNKEIEKYVKQKKITFEKKKISNLDFLEKYKPIMIMGTTDDKELNRKIYQKAKDMNCHGYAVDDPMISDFSHPSLINIENIVQIAISTQGKSTIMAKKFRIEAEKIFKKVIKKEDLNYIRIHEYARSMAKTKIPTPNERREFMYSLMDDKNLKQNLKTGKLGDAKTRIKVLFDLWVKPYGVYANSN
;
A
#
# COMPACT_ATOMS: atom_id res chain seq x y z
N MET A 1 9.16 -13.77 -6.20
CA MET A 1 9.44 -12.36 -5.89
C MET A 1 8.16 -11.75 -5.37
N ILE A 2 8.15 -11.13 -4.20
CA ILE A 2 7.04 -10.32 -3.69
C ILE A 2 7.45 -8.86 -3.88
N ILE A 3 6.55 -8.02 -4.38
CA ILE A 3 6.79 -6.60 -4.60
C ILE A 3 5.72 -5.79 -3.86
N ASP A 4 6.08 -4.60 -3.43
CA ASP A 4 5.18 -3.59 -2.92
C ASP A 4 4.89 -2.59 -4.05
N LEU A 5 3.61 -2.46 -4.43
CA LEU A 5 3.20 -1.65 -5.58
C LEU A 5 2.60 -0.33 -5.09
N TYR A 6 3.18 0.78 -5.50
CA TYR A 6 2.74 2.12 -5.15
C TYR A 6 1.77 2.65 -6.21
N LEU A 7 0.48 2.76 -5.84
CA LEU A 7 -0.61 3.15 -6.75
C LEU A 7 -1.11 4.58 -6.52
N LYS A 8 -0.40 5.39 -5.74
CA LYS A 8 -0.83 6.74 -5.38
C LYS A 8 -1.19 7.60 -6.59
N GLY A 9 -2.48 8.01 -6.64
CA GLY A 9 -3.02 8.84 -7.71
C GLY A 9 -3.33 8.11 -9.02
N GLU A 10 -2.93 6.84 -9.16
CA GLU A 10 -3.17 6.01 -10.33
C GLU A 10 -4.63 5.56 -10.43
N LEU A 11 -5.10 5.28 -11.64
CA LEU A 11 -6.42 4.74 -11.89
C LEU A 11 -6.38 3.22 -11.94
N VAL A 12 -7.20 2.57 -11.11
CA VAL A 12 -7.47 1.14 -11.15
C VAL A 12 -8.93 0.93 -11.52
N ILE A 13 -9.20 0.09 -12.52
CA ILE A 13 -10.55 -0.28 -12.93
C ILE A 13 -10.85 -1.69 -12.42
N VAL A 14 -12.00 -1.83 -11.76
CA VAL A 14 -12.52 -3.13 -11.31
C VAL A 14 -13.84 -3.40 -12.06
N ILE A 15 -13.97 -4.56 -12.62
CA ILE A 15 -15.17 -5.00 -13.34
C ILE A 15 -15.75 -6.22 -12.63
N GLY A 16 -16.91 -6.03 -12.00
CA GLY A 16 -17.56 -7.00 -11.12
C GLY A 16 -17.60 -6.53 -9.67
N GLY A 17 -18.80 -6.30 -9.12
CA GLY A 17 -19.03 -5.79 -7.75
C GLY A 17 -19.43 -6.86 -6.74
N GLY A 18 -19.28 -8.15 -7.08
CA GLY A 18 -19.51 -9.27 -6.17
C GLY A 18 -18.49 -9.35 -5.03
N ASP A 19 -18.52 -10.44 -4.25
CA ASP A 19 -17.67 -10.62 -3.07
C ASP A 19 -16.18 -10.50 -3.39
N GLU A 20 -15.73 -11.10 -4.49
CA GLU A 20 -14.34 -11.04 -4.94
C GLU A 20 -13.92 -9.63 -5.35
N GLY A 21 -14.78 -8.92 -6.11
CA GLY A 21 -14.54 -7.52 -6.46
C GLY A 21 -14.41 -6.63 -5.23
N MET A 22 -15.29 -6.84 -4.26
CA MET A 22 -15.25 -6.09 -2.99
C MET A 22 -13.99 -6.40 -2.16
N LEU A 23 -13.51 -7.65 -2.18
CA LEU A 23 -12.22 -7.98 -1.55
C LEU A 23 -11.06 -7.19 -2.18
N LYS A 24 -11.03 -7.06 -3.52
CA LYS A 24 -10.01 -6.28 -4.23
C LYS A 24 -10.14 -4.79 -3.94
N ILE A 25 -11.36 -4.24 -3.96
CA ILE A 25 -11.62 -2.84 -3.62
C ILE A 25 -11.15 -2.51 -2.21
N ARG A 26 -11.44 -3.35 -1.20
CA ARG A 26 -10.96 -3.13 0.18
C ARG A 26 -9.43 -3.06 0.26
N SER A 27 -8.73 -3.90 -0.51
CA SER A 27 -7.27 -3.84 -0.61
C SER A 27 -6.79 -2.55 -1.29
N LEU A 28 -7.41 -2.16 -2.41
CA LEU A 28 -7.07 -0.94 -3.15
C LEU A 28 -7.33 0.33 -2.34
N LEU A 29 -8.34 0.35 -1.46
CA LEU A 29 -8.64 1.49 -0.59
C LEU A 29 -7.51 1.83 0.41
N THR A 30 -6.54 0.94 0.59
CA THR A 30 -5.34 1.20 1.41
C THR A 30 -4.21 1.87 0.62
N GLN A 31 -4.35 2.04 -0.71
CA GLN A 31 -3.27 2.43 -1.63
C GLN A 31 -3.35 3.88 -2.15
N ASP A 32 -4.32 4.67 -1.70
CA ASP A 32 -4.51 6.07 -2.17
C ASP A 32 -4.61 6.19 -3.71
N CYS A 33 -5.22 5.20 -4.36
CA CYS A 33 -5.47 5.17 -5.80
C CYS A 33 -6.91 5.59 -6.13
N LYS A 34 -7.15 5.96 -7.39
CA LYS A 34 -8.48 6.20 -7.92
C LYS A 34 -9.09 4.86 -8.33
N ILE A 35 -10.24 4.52 -7.79
CA ILE A 35 -10.92 3.25 -8.06
C ILE A 35 -12.20 3.54 -8.85
N LEU A 36 -12.29 2.94 -10.04
CA LEU A 36 -13.48 2.96 -10.86
C LEU A 36 -14.06 1.55 -10.96
N LEU A 37 -15.25 1.36 -10.40
CA LEU A 37 -15.97 0.10 -10.41
C LEU A 37 -17.07 0.11 -11.46
N PHE A 38 -17.08 -0.90 -12.34
CA PHE A 38 -18.19 -1.23 -13.21
C PHE A 38 -18.87 -2.52 -12.72
N SER A 39 -20.17 -2.48 -12.50
CA SER A 39 -20.98 -3.65 -12.14
C SER A 39 -22.44 -3.46 -12.55
N GLU A 40 -23.14 -4.56 -12.82
CA GLU A 40 -24.59 -4.52 -13.10
C GLU A 40 -25.40 -4.15 -11.86
N GLU A 41 -24.91 -4.54 -10.68
CA GLU A 41 -25.57 -4.35 -9.40
C GLU A 41 -24.66 -3.59 -8.43
N SER A 42 -25.29 -2.86 -7.53
CA SER A 42 -24.63 -2.29 -6.35
C SER A 42 -25.12 -3.00 -5.08
N ASN A 43 -24.33 -2.89 -4.03
CA ASN A 43 -24.69 -3.33 -2.69
C ASN A 43 -24.46 -2.21 -1.68
N LYS A 44 -24.91 -2.44 -0.44
CA LYS A 44 -24.75 -1.43 0.64
C LYS A 44 -23.32 -0.96 0.88
N GLU A 45 -22.34 -1.83 0.64
CA GLU A 45 -20.94 -1.51 0.83
C GLU A 45 -20.40 -0.62 -0.31
N ILE A 46 -20.76 -0.93 -1.57
CA ILE A 46 -20.46 -0.08 -2.72
C ILE A 46 -21.06 1.31 -2.52
N GLU A 47 -22.34 1.39 -2.16
CA GLU A 47 -23.02 2.66 -1.92
C GLU A 47 -22.36 3.48 -0.81
N LYS A 48 -21.92 2.81 0.27
CA LYS A 48 -21.17 3.44 1.35
C LYS A 48 -19.86 4.06 0.84
N TYR A 49 -19.07 3.34 0.05
CA TYR A 49 -17.81 3.86 -0.48
C TYR A 49 -18.01 4.97 -1.51
N VAL A 50 -19.06 4.89 -2.32
CA VAL A 50 -19.45 5.97 -3.25
C VAL A 50 -19.83 7.25 -2.47
N LYS A 51 -20.71 7.14 -1.45
CA LYS A 51 -21.07 8.27 -0.58
C LYS A 51 -19.86 8.90 0.09
N GLN A 52 -18.86 8.09 0.46
CA GLN A 52 -17.60 8.55 1.05
C GLN A 52 -16.60 9.08 0.01
N LYS A 53 -16.96 9.11 -1.27
CA LYS A 53 -16.07 9.52 -2.39
C LYS A 53 -14.77 8.69 -2.47
N LYS A 54 -14.80 7.45 -1.98
CA LYS A 54 -13.64 6.54 -1.99
C LYS A 54 -13.51 5.75 -3.29
N ILE A 55 -14.63 5.53 -3.97
CA ILE A 55 -14.69 4.88 -5.28
C ILE A 55 -15.67 5.64 -6.18
N THR A 56 -15.44 5.55 -7.47
CA THR A 56 -16.44 5.89 -8.50
C THR A 56 -17.11 4.62 -8.94
N PHE A 57 -18.45 4.62 -9.03
CA PHE A 57 -19.23 3.47 -9.46
C PHE A 57 -20.03 3.82 -10.70
N GLU A 58 -19.91 3.01 -11.74
CA GLU A 58 -20.75 3.08 -12.94
C GLU A 58 -21.56 1.79 -13.05
N LYS A 59 -22.90 1.91 -12.93
CA LYS A 59 -23.81 0.78 -13.14
C LYS A 59 -23.83 0.44 -14.61
N LYS A 60 -23.29 -0.73 -14.96
CA LYS A 60 -23.17 -1.13 -16.37
C LYS A 60 -23.14 -2.64 -16.52
N LYS A 61 -23.98 -3.15 -17.43
CA LYS A 61 -23.86 -4.50 -17.97
C LYS A 61 -22.78 -4.51 -19.03
N ILE A 62 -21.79 -5.38 -18.87
CA ILE A 62 -20.66 -5.42 -19.78
C ILE A 62 -20.97 -6.33 -20.96
N SER A 63 -21.25 -5.73 -22.10
CA SER A 63 -21.44 -6.42 -23.37
C SER A 63 -20.22 -6.36 -24.29
N ASN A 64 -19.44 -5.29 -24.19
CA ASN A 64 -18.15 -5.11 -24.84
C ASN A 64 -17.21 -4.31 -23.94
N LEU A 65 -15.95 -4.18 -24.32
CA LEU A 65 -14.89 -3.53 -23.53
C LEU A 65 -14.34 -2.26 -24.20
N ASP A 66 -14.93 -1.78 -25.29
CA ASP A 66 -14.43 -0.63 -26.05
C ASP A 66 -14.50 0.67 -25.24
N PHE A 67 -15.46 0.76 -24.32
CA PHE A 67 -15.60 1.90 -23.42
C PHE A 67 -14.38 2.11 -22.51
N LEU A 68 -13.53 1.10 -22.33
CA LEU A 68 -12.32 1.21 -21.53
C LEU A 68 -11.25 2.08 -22.19
N GLU A 69 -11.26 2.22 -23.51
CA GLU A 69 -10.26 2.97 -24.28
C GLU A 69 -10.21 4.47 -23.93
N LYS A 70 -11.32 5.02 -23.42
CA LYS A 70 -11.35 6.42 -22.94
C LYS A 70 -10.58 6.63 -21.64
N TYR A 71 -10.17 5.56 -20.95
CA TYR A 71 -9.43 5.62 -19.68
C TYR A 71 -7.96 5.28 -19.90
N LYS A 72 -7.13 5.72 -18.95
CA LYS A 72 -5.70 5.34 -18.88
C LYS A 72 -5.41 4.69 -17.53
N PRO A 73 -5.89 3.46 -17.30
CA PRO A 73 -5.66 2.77 -16.05
C PRO A 73 -4.25 2.18 -16.00
N ILE A 74 -3.66 2.09 -14.80
CA ILE A 74 -2.47 1.28 -14.59
C ILE A 74 -2.81 -0.21 -14.49
N MET A 75 -4.07 -0.51 -14.14
CA MET A 75 -4.53 -1.86 -13.87
C MET A 75 -6.03 -2.03 -14.17
N ILE A 76 -6.40 -3.17 -14.75
CA ILE A 76 -7.80 -3.58 -14.93
C ILE A 76 -7.98 -4.98 -14.32
N MET A 77 -9.01 -5.12 -13.48
CA MET A 77 -9.29 -6.37 -12.77
C MET A 77 -10.66 -6.90 -13.17
N GLY A 78 -10.69 -8.11 -13.76
CA GLY A 78 -11.91 -8.90 -14.00
C GLY A 78 -12.22 -9.72 -12.75
N THR A 79 -13.34 -9.41 -12.10
CA THR A 79 -13.80 -10.03 -10.86
C THR A 79 -15.25 -10.45 -10.93
N THR A 80 -15.68 -10.85 -12.15
CA THR A 80 -17.04 -11.33 -12.42
C THR A 80 -17.13 -12.84 -12.24
N ASP A 81 -18.35 -13.37 -12.21
CA ASP A 81 -18.60 -14.81 -12.21
C ASP A 81 -18.45 -15.42 -13.62
N ASP A 82 -18.38 -14.59 -14.65
CA ASP A 82 -18.19 -14.99 -16.04
C ASP A 82 -16.71 -15.10 -16.38
N LYS A 83 -16.20 -16.34 -16.45
CA LYS A 83 -14.80 -16.64 -16.77
C LYS A 83 -14.35 -16.15 -18.14
N GLU A 84 -15.22 -16.24 -19.14
CA GLU A 84 -14.91 -15.79 -20.50
C GLU A 84 -14.79 -14.25 -20.54
N LEU A 85 -15.67 -13.56 -19.81
CA LEU A 85 -15.56 -12.12 -19.64
C LEU A 85 -14.28 -11.72 -18.91
N ASN A 86 -13.91 -12.43 -17.84
CA ASN A 86 -12.66 -12.14 -17.11
C ASN A 86 -11.42 -12.31 -18.02
N ARG A 87 -11.39 -13.31 -18.91
CA ARG A 87 -10.31 -13.47 -19.90
C ARG A 87 -10.27 -12.34 -20.93
N LYS A 88 -11.46 -11.92 -21.43
CA LYS A 88 -11.55 -10.76 -22.35
C LYS A 88 -11.09 -9.47 -21.67
N ILE A 89 -11.43 -9.26 -20.39
CA ILE A 89 -10.97 -8.13 -19.60
C ILE A 89 -9.46 -8.15 -19.47
N TYR A 90 -8.86 -9.30 -19.13
CA TYR A 90 -7.41 -9.46 -19.08
C TYR A 90 -6.75 -9.14 -20.42
N GLN A 91 -7.27 -9.69 -21.54
CA GLN A 91 -6.71 -9.40 -22.87
C GLN A 91 -6.82 -7.92 -23.20
N LYS A 92 -7.96 -7.27 -22.91
CA LYS A 92 -8.12 -5.83 -23.12
C LYS A 92 -7.12 -5.01 -22.30
N ALA A 93 -6.81 -5.43 -21.08
CA ALA A 93 -5.75 -4.79 -20.27
C ALA A 93 -4.37 -4.89 -20.97
N LYS A 94 -4.05 -6.04 -21.55
CA LYS A 94 -2.79 -6.23 -22.31
C LYS A 94 -2.75 -5.34 -23.56
N ASP A 95 -3.86 -5.26 -24.31
CA ASP A 95 -3.96 -4.42 -25.50
C ASP A 95 -3.81 -2.92 -25.15
N MET A 96 -4.23 -2.53 -23.95
CA MET A 96 -4.07 -1.18 -23.39
C MET A 96 -2.72 -0.93 -22.69
N ASN A 97 -1.79 -1.90 -22.72
CA ASN A 97 -0.49 -1.84 -22.04
C ASN A 97 -0.58 -1.55 -20.53
N CYS A 98 -1.58 -2.10 -19.86
CA CYS A 98 -1.72 -2.04 -18.41
C CYS A 98 -1.74 -3.42 -17.76
N HIS A 99 -1.65 -3.48 -16.42
CA HIS A 99 -1.70 -4.76 -15.71
C HIS A 99 -3.10 -5.35 -15.76
N GLY A 100 -3.19 -6.62 -16.13
CA GLY A 100 -4.42 -7.40 -16.18
C GLY A 100 -4.52 -8.41 -15.03
N TYR A 101 -5.72 -8.57 -14.50
CA TYR A 101 -6.05 -9.56 -13.48
C TYR A 101 -7.38 -10.24 -13.79
N ALA A 102 -7.40 -11.57 -13.76
CA ALA A 102 -8.60 -12.41 -13.84
C ALA A 102 -8.72 -13.20 -12.53
N VAL A 103 -9.83 -13.02 -11.81
CA VAL A 103 -9.99 -13.58 -10.46
C VAL A 103 -9.97 -15.11 -10.43
N ASP A 104 -10.47 -15.72 -11.47
CA ASP A 104 -10.62 -17.18 -11.63
C ASP A 104 -9.42 -17.87 -12.31
N ASP A 105 -8.52 -17.10 -12.91
CA ASP A 105 -7.38 -17.65 -13.65
C ASP A 105 -6.06 -16.96 -13.29
N PRO A 106 -5.35 -17.47 -12.27
CA PRO A 106 -4.05 -16.91 -11.88
C PRO A 106 -2.95 -17.15 -12.92
N MET A 107 -3.14 -18.06 -13.89
CA MET A 107 -2.11 -18.40 -14.89
C MET A 107 -1.98 -17.34 -15.97
N ILE A 108 -3.08 -16.64 -16.29
CA ILE A 108 -3.05 -15.52 -17.24
C ILE A 108 -2.83 -14.18 -16.54
N SER A 109 -3.09 -14.08 -15.24
CA SER A 109 -2.97 -12.83 -14.50
C SER A 109 -1.52 -12.36 -14.38
N ASP A 110 -1.26 -11.05 -14.53
CA ASP A 110 0.07 -10.47 -14.38
C ASP A 110 0.59 -10.50 -12.93
N PHE A 111 -0.31 -10.66 -11.96
CA PHE A 111 0.00 -10.70 -10.53
C PHE A 111 -1.02 -11.53 -9.75
N SER A 112 -0.68 -11.85 -8.53
CA SER A 112 -1.57 -12.52 -7.59
C SER A 112 -1.60 -11.79 -6.25
N HIS A 113 -2.67 -11.99 -5.49
CA HIS A 113 -2.81 -11.43 -4.14
C HIS A 113 -2.33 -12.44 -3.11
N PRO A 114 -1.20 -12.20 -2.42
CA PRO A 114 -0.75 -13.04 -1.32
C PRO A 114 -1.70 -12.92 -0.11
N SER A 115 -1.64 -13.88 0.79
CA SER A 115 -2.28 -13.75 2.10
C SER A 115 -1.54 -12.69 2.92
N LEU A 116 -2.23 -11.60 3.29
CA LEU A 116 -1.63 -10.43 3.91
C LEU A 116 -1.96 -10.34 5.40
N ILE A 117 -0.94 -10.05 6.22
CA ILE A 117 -1.10 -9.55 7.59
C ILE A 117 -0.86 -8.04 7.51
N ASN A 118 -1.82 -7.27 8.01
CA ASN A 118 -1.71 -5.81 8.07
C ASN A 118 -1.77 -5.36 9.53
N ILE A 119 -0.73 -4.68 10.00
CA ILE A 119 -0.61 -4.16 11.36
C ILE A 119 -0.68 -2.64 11.29
N GLU A 120 -1.81 -2.08 11.68
CA GLU A 120 -2.12 -0.65 11.76
C GLU A 120 -1.83 0.15 10.46
N ASN A 121 -1.89 -0.50 9.29
CA ASN A 121 -1.51 0.06 7.98
C ASN A 121 -0.06 0.59 7.92
N ILE A 122 0.83 0.06 8.76
CA ILE A 122 2.24 0.46 8.86
C ILE A 122 3.15 -0.69 8.48
N VAL A 123 2.88 -1.90 9.00
CA VAL A 123 3.66 -3.09 8.69
C VAL A 123 2.77 -4.08 7.96
N GLN A 124 3.23 -4.52 6.79
CA GLN A 124 2.57 -5.55 6.01
C GLN A 124 3.50 -6.76 5.86
N ILE A 125 2.93 -7.96 6.02
CA ILE A 125 3.65 -9.22 5.86
C ILE A 125 2.87 -10.07 4.88
N ALA A 126 3.48 -10.39 3.75
CA ALA A 126 2.88 -11.14 2.67
C ALA A 126 3.33 -12.61 2.70
N ILE A 127 2.37 -13.53 2.61
CA ILE A 127 2.62 -14.96 2.57
C ILE A 127 2.06 -15.52 1.26
N SER A 128 2.94 -16.07 0.43
CA SER A 128 2.59 -16.65 -0.86
C SER A 128 3.05 -18.11 -0.92
N THR A 129 2.20 -18.95 -1.45
CA THR A 129 2.53 -20.32 -1.85
C THR A 129 2.71 -20.44 -3.37
N GLN A 130 2.91 -19.30 -4.05
CA GLN A 130 3.01 -19.23 -5.52
C GLN A 130 1.80 -19.86 -6.24
N GLY A 131 0.59 -19.63 -5.70
CA GLY A 131 -0.64 -20.21 -6.24
C GLY A 131 -0.88 -21.70 -5.92
N LYS A 132 0.10 -22.40 -5.30
CA LYS A 132 0.01 -23.84 -5.06
C LYS A 132 -1.06 -24.22 -4.04
N SER A 133 -1.32 -23.37 -3.03
CA SER A 133 -2.36 -23.65 -2.02
C SER A 133 -2.82 -22.37 -1.31
N THR A 134 -3.96 -21.87 -1.67
CA THR A 134 -4.59 -20.72 -1.00
C THR A 134 -4.98 -21.06 0.45
N ILE A 135 -5.38 -22.31 0.71
CA ILE A 135 -5.74 -22.78 2.04
C ILE A 135 -4.53 -22.77 2.97
N MET A 136 -3.37 -23.26 2.51
CA MET A 136 -2.14 -23.26 3.30
C MET A 136 -1.60 -21.84 3.50
N ALA A 137 -1.66 -20.99 2.49
CA ALA A 137 -1.29 -19.58 2.63
C ALA A 137 -2.15 -18.88 3.71
N LYS A 138 -3.47 -19.12 3.72
CA LYS A 138 -4.39 -18.63 4.76
C LYS A 138 -4.05 -19.18 6.14
N LYS A 139 -3.78 -20.49 6.25
CA LYS A 139 -3.38 -21.12 7.51
C LYS A 139 -2.10 -20.48 8.06
N PHE A 140 -1.06 -20.38 7.25
CA PHE A 140 0.21 -19.76 7.65
C PHE A 140 0.03 -18.29 8.03
N ARG A 141 -0.82 -17.55 7.32
CA ARG A 141 -1.15 -16.17 7.69
C ARG A 141 -1.73 -16.09 9.11
N ILE A 142 -2.70 -16.95 9.45
CA ILE A 142 -3.35 -16.94 10.76
C ILE A 142 -2.34 -17.25 11.87
N GLU A 143 -1.47 -18.23 11.68
CA GLU A 143 -0.45 -18.58 12.67
C GLU A 143 0.64 -17.50 12.80
N ALA A 144 1.13 -17.00 11.68
CA ALA A 144 2.13 -15.94 11.65
C ALA A 144 1.60 -14.63 12.27
N GLU A 145 0.32 -14.29 12.06
CA GLU A 145 -0.30 -13.11 12.65
C GLU A 145 -0.25 -13.14 14.19
N LYS A 146 -0.47 -14.29 14.81
CA LYS A 146 -0.38 -14.47 16.27
C LYS A 146 1.05 -14.18 16.78
N ILE A 147 2.05 -14.57 15.99
CA ILE A 147 3.46 -14.36 16.32
C ILE A 147 3.83 -12.87 16.14
N PHE A 148 3.54 -12.31 14.98
CA PHE A 148 3.91 -10.93 14.66
C PHE A 148 3.22 -9.90 15.56
N LYS A 149 1.97 -10.13 15.99
CA LYS A 149 1.29 -9.29 16.99
C LYS A 149 1.96 -9.30 18.36
N LYS A 150 2.73 -10.36 18.68
CA LYS A 150 3.53 -10.41 19.93
C LYS A 150 4.90 -9.77 19.77
N VAL A 151 5.51 -9.87 18.58
CA VAL A 151 6.86 -9.37 18.29
C VAL A 151 6.83 -7.87 18.02
N ILE A 152 5.91 -7.42 17.15
CA ILE A 152 5.79 -6.01 16.77
C ILE A 152 4.99 -5.28 17.85
N LYS A 153 5.68 -4.45 18.62
CA LYS A 153 5.11 -3.67 19.71
C LYS A 153 4.65 -2.29 19.22
N LYS A 154 3.81 -1.65 20.02
CA LYS A 154 3.34 -0.29 19.72
C LYS A 154 4.49 0.72 19.61
N GLU A 155 5.55 0.52 20.35
CA GLU A 155 6.75 1.37 20.27
C GLU A 155 7.44 1.23 18.92
N ASP A 156 7.49 0.03 18.31
CA ASP A 156 8.08 -0.19 16.99
C ASP A 156 7.29 0.56 15.91
N LEU A 157 5.96 0.52 15.99
CA LEU A 157 5.08 1.27 15.09
C LEU A 157 5.26 2.79 15.26
N ASN A 158 5.44 3.25 16.49
CA ASN A 158 5.76 4.66 16.76
C ASN A 158 7.13 5.05 16.20
N TYR A 159 8.11 4.15 16.25
CA TYR A 159 9.41 4.33 15.60
C TYR A 159 9.25 4.55 14.10
N ILE A 160 8.49 3.70 13.42
CA ILE A 160 8.30 3.82 11.96
C ILE A 160 7.68 5.17 11.60
N ARG A 161 6.63 5.60 12.33
CA ARG A 161 5.98 6.91 12.11
C ARG A 161 6.93 8.08 12.29
N ILE A 162 7.80 7.99 13.27
CA ILE A 162 8.78 9.05 13.58
C ILE A 162 9.96 9.03 12.61
N HIS A 163 10.39 7.86 12.17
CA HIS A 163 11.42 7.72 11.14
C HIS A 163 11.02 8.35 9.81
N GLU A 164 9.75 8.23 9.41
CA GLU A 164 9.24 8.93 8.22
C GLU A 164 9.45 10.45 8.34
N TYR A 165 9.07 11.03 9.49
CA TYR A 165 9.29 12.44 9.79
C TYR A 165 10.77 12.83 9.79
N ALA A 166 11.62 12.07 10.49
CA ALA A 166 13.06 12.32 10.55
C ALA A 166 13.72 12.23 9.16
N ARG A 167 13.30 11.23 8.36
CA ARG A 167 13.82 11.04 7.01
C ARG A 167 13.46 12.20 6.08
N SER A 168 12.27 12.78 6.21
CA SER A 168 11.89 13.98 5.45
C SER A 168 12.79 15.16 5.78
N MET A 169 13.11 15.38 7.06
CA MET A 169 14.04 16.42 7.50
C MET A 169 15.48 16.17 7.02
N ALA A 170 15.97 14.92 7.16
CA ALA A 170 17.32 14.55 6.74
C ALA A 170 17.57 14.86 5.26
N LYS A 171 16.59 14.65 4.40
CA LYS A 171 16.69 14.96 2.98
C LYS A 171 16.86 16.44 2.66
N THR A 172 16.53 17.36 3.56
CA THR A 172 16.62 18.82 3.30
C THR A 172 18.02 19.36 3.46
N LYS A 173 18.85 18.81 4.37
CA LYS A 173 20.13 19.40 4.73
C LYS A 173 21.31 18.40 4.85
N ILE A 174 21.05 17.09 4.91
CA ILE A 174 22.11 16.08 4.94
C ILE A 174 22.39 15.62 3.50
N PRO A 175 23.61 15.89 2.97
CA PRO A 175 23.86 15.76 1.53
C PRO A 175 23.84 14.32 1.03
N THR A 176 24.56 13.41 1.71
CA THR A 176 24.79 12.07 1.22
C THR A 176 23.80 11.03 1.78
N PRO A 177 23.48 9.97 1.01
CA PRO A 177 22.68 8.87 1.51
C PRO A 177 23.26 8.16 2.73
N ASN A 178 24.60 8.04 2.81
CA ASN A 178 25.28 7.40 3.93
C ASN A 178 25.11 8.19 5.22
N GLU A 179 25.37 9.49 5.21
CA GLU A 179 25.18 10.37 6.37
C GLU A 179 23.73 10.40 6.84
N ARG A 180 22.78 10.43 5.88
CA ARG A 180 21.35 10.32 6.23
C ARG A 180 21.04 9.02 6.94
N ARG A 181 21.66 7.91 6.52
CA ARG A 181 21.51 6.62 7.18
C ARG A 181 22.10 6.61 8.57
N GLU A 182 23.31 7.16 8.76
CA GLU A 182 23.96 7.29 10.06
C GLU A 182 23.13 8.15 11.03
N PHE A 183 22.61 9.28 10.57
CA PHE A 183 21.67 10.08 11.34
C PHE A 183 20.45 9.27 11.78
N MET A 184 19.85 8.50 10.88
CA MET A 184 18.68 7.67 11.22
C MET A 184 19.03 6.60 12.26
N TYR A 185 20.21 5.99 12.20
CA TYR A 185 20.67 5.04 13.22
C TYR A 185 20.92 5.73 14.57
N SER A 186 21.52 6.92 14.58
CA SER A 186 21.77 7.65 15.83
C SER A 186 20.48 7.98 16.60
N LEU A 187 19.36 8.16 15.91
CA LEU A 187 18.05 8.34 16.55
C LEU A 187 17.62 7.10 17.34
N MET A 188 17.99 5.91 16.88
CA MET A 188 17.67 4.66 17.56
C MET A 188 18.40 4.50 18.89
N ASP A 189 19.48 5.23 19.12
CA ASP A 189 20.28 5.16 20.37
C ASP A 189 19.92 6.25 21.37
N ASP A 190 19.14 7.27 20.97
CA ASP A 190 18.74 8.35 21.88
C ASP A 190 17.75 7.89 22.95
N LYS A 191 18.16 7.95 24.20
CA LYS A 191 17.37 7.48 25.35
C LYS A 191 16.06 8.25 25.54
N ASN A 192 16.07 9.57 25.29
CA ASN A 192 14.89 10.41 25.46
C ASN A 192 13.88 10.13 24.36
N LEU A 193 14.34 9.93 23.12
CA LEU A 193 13.48 9.53 22.01
C LEU A 193 12.85 8.16 22.27
N LYS A 194 13.63 7.16 22.71
CA LYS A 194 13.11 5.84 23.11
C LYS A 194 12.01 5.96 24.16
N GLN A 195 12.21 6.76 25.20
CA GLN A 195 11.23 6.94 26.25
C GLN A 195 9.93 7.59 25.74
N ASN A 196 10.04 8.61 24.89
CA ASN A 196 8.88 9.27 24.28
C ASN A 196 8.08 8.31 23.41
N LEU A 197 8.74 7.47 22.62
CA LEU A 197 8.09 6.48 21.75
C LEU A 197 7.41 5.37 22.54
N LYS A 198 8.05 4.89 23.62
CA LYS A 198 7.50 3.90 24.53
C LYS A 198 6.23 4.40 25.22
N THR A 199 6.20 5.68 25.60
CA THR A 199 5.03 6.30 26.25
C THR A 199 4.00 6.88 25.25
N GLY A 200 4.25 6.79 23.94
CA GLY A 200 3.36 7.29 22.90
C GLY A 200 3.35 8.83 22.75
N LYS A 201 4.32 9.54 23.32
CA LYS A 201 4.44 11.00 23.24
C LYS A 201 5.07 11.43 21.91
N LEU A 202 4.33 11.26 20.81
CA LEU A 202 4.86 11.52 19.47
C LEU A 202 5.20 13.00 19.21
N GLY A 203 4.53 13.94 19.87
CA GLY A 203 4.85 15.37 19.82
C GLY A 203 6.24 15.65 20.39
N ASP A 204 6.51 15.15 21.59
CA ASP A 204 7.80 15.29 22.27
C ASP A 204 8.92 14.58 21.47
N ALA A 205 8.59 13.42 20.88
CA ALA A 205 9.51 12.70 20.01
C ALA A 205 9.91 13.53 18.78
N LYS A 206 8.96 14.20 18.10
CA LYS A 206 9.24 15.10 16.97
C LYS A 206 10.11 16.29 17.40
N THR A 207 9.84 16.88 18.56
CA THR A 207 10.65 17.97 19.11
C THR A 207 12.08 17.49 19.39
N ARG A 208 12.25 16.30 19.98
CA ARG A 208 13.57 15.72 20.22
C ARG A 208 14.34 15.48 18.94
N ILE A 209 13.68 14.98 17.88
CA ILE A 209 14.32 14.79 16.57
C ILE A 209 14.81 16.11 15.98
N LYS A 210 14.05 17.21 16.10
CA LYS A 210 14.52 18.53 15.65
C LYS A 210 15.83 18.92 16.34
N VAL A 211 15.89 18.77 17.65
CA VAL A 211 17.11 19.07 18.43
C VAL A 211 18.29 18.22 17.95
N LEU A 212 18.09 16.92 17.78
CA LEU A 212 19.15 16.01 17.30
C LEU A 212 19.58 16.34 15.86
N PHE A 213 18.62 16.70 15.00
CA PHE A 213 18.89 17.11 13.63
C PHE A 213 19.71 18.41 13.57
N ASP A 214 19.32 19.41 14.35
CA ASP A 214 20.04 20.69 14.40
C ASP A 214 21.48 20.53 14.93
N LEU A 215 21.69 19.61 15.89
CA LEU A 215 23.03 19.25 16.36
C LEU A 215 23.83 18.52 15.27
N TRP A 216 23.18 17.66 14.49
CA TRP A 216 23.83 16.90 13.41
C TRP A 216 24.29 17.79 12.26
N VAL A 217 23.47 18.76 11.84
CA VAL A 217 23.74 19.61 10.68
C VAL A 217 24.59 20.84 10.98
N LYS A 218 24.85 21.17 12.27
CA LYS A 218 25.74 22.28 12.65
C LYS A 218 27.10 22.30 11.93
N PRO A 219 27.79 21.15 11.77
CA PRO A 219 29.07 21.13 11.04
C PRO A 219 28.94 21.54 9.57
N TYR A 220 27.81 21.28 8.94
CA TYR A 220 27.57 21.61 7.53
C TYR A 220 27.25 23.10 7.28
N GLY A 221 26.75 23.81 8.29
CA GLY A 221 26.44 25.26 8.20
C GLY A 221 27.69 26.17 8.24
N VAL A 222 28.81 25.69 8.78
CA VAL A 222 30.04 26.46 8.91
C VAL A 222 30.77 26.58 7.54
N TYR A 223 30.60 25.63 6.64
CA TYR A 223 31.25 25.61 5.32
C TYR A 223 30.47 26.28 4.21
N ALA A 224 29.18 26.58 4.40
CA ALA A 224 28.34 27.21 3.38
C ALA A 224 28.52 28.74 3.26
N ASN A 225 29.19 29.40 4.20
CA ASN A 225 29.43 30.83 4.24
C ASN A 225 30.91 31.22 3.94
N SER A 226 31.67 30.32 3.31
CA SER A 226 33.08 30.55 3.00
C SER A 226 33.38 30.47 1.49
N ASN A 227 32.45 31.00 0.66
CA ASN A 227 32.77 31.30 -0.75
C ASN A 227 32.04 32.57 -1.17
#